data_907dd3e7bf52f4157cb3cedb54f130c9
#
_entry.id   907dd3e7bf52f4157cb3cedb54f130c9
#
_cell.length_a   1.000
_cell.length_b   1.000
_cell.length_c   1.000
_cell.angle_alpha   90.00
_cell.angle_beta   90.00
_cell.angle_gamma   90.00
#
_symmetry.space_group_name_H-M   'P 1'
#
loop_
_entity.id
_entity.type
_entity.pdbx_description
1 polymer ?
#
loop_
_entity_poly.entity_id
_entity_poly.type
_entity_poly.pdbx_seq_one_letter_code
_entity_poly.pdbx_strand_id
1 'polypeptide(L)'
;MTRAGVLAVDGGNSKTDVALVNADGAVLALVRGALSSPQHLGVDGALAVVEGLLGEALREAQLGDGAGRVAHVATLLMAGVDFPAEEDAVRVAVEQRGWAQSVHVGNDTFAVLRAGTELGWGVAVTCGAGINCVGVGPDGRHARFPALGAITGDWGGGYDLGLAAVSAAARSEDGRGPRTTLERAVPAYFDVTTPSELAEGIHTGRIDQRRVIELAPLVLAEAADDAVAAEIVQHLASEVVALARVALTRLELTQEPVEVLLGGGVLQDVDGDLLAAIDSGLRKAAPNVTVRPTASAAIVGAALLGLDELEAGPEAQARLRRELGAAFSQLERVATVG
;
A
#
# COMPACT_ATOMS: atom_id res chain seq x y z
N MET A 1 10.98 -16.76 -29.12
CA MET A 1 9.74 -16.22 -28.54
C MET A 1 10.03 -14.81 -28.05
N THR A 2 9.18 -13.86 -28.39
CA THR A 2 9.28 -12.48 -27.86
C THR A 2 9.00 -12.54 -26.37
N ARG A 3 9.83 -11.91 -25.55
CA ARG A 3 9.72 -11.86 -24.09
C ARG A 3 9.45 -10.44 -23.64
N ALA A 4 8.72 -10.28 -22.56
CA ALA A 4 8.64 -8.99 -21.89
C ALA A 4 10.01 -8.61 -21.29
N GLY A 5 10.26 -7.31 -21.12
CA GLY A 5 11.37 -6.82 -20.33
C GLY A 5 11.13 -7.11 -18.85
N VAL A 6 9.94 -6.75 -18.34
CA VAL A 6 9.55 -6.85 -16.95
C VAL A 6 8.21 -7.57 -16.80
N LEU A 7 8.14 -8.51 -15.85
CA LEU A 7 6.93 -8.97 -15.19
C LEU A 7 6.84 -8.24 -13.85
N ALA A 8 5.88 -7.36 -13.71
CA ALA A 8 5.64 -6.63 -12.46
C ALA A 8 4.40 -7.16 -11.75
N VAL A 9 4.49 -7.33 -10.43
CA VAL A 9 3.39 -7.77 -9.56
C VAL A 9 3.29 -6.82 -8.38
N ASP A 10 2.08 -6.31 -8.15
CA ASP A 10 1.66 -5.62 -6.93
C ASP A 10 0.65 -6.53 -6.22
N GLY A 11 1.12 -7.30 -5.25
CA GLY A 11 0.35 -8.32 -4.55
C GLY A 11 -0.22 -7.81 -3.24
N GLY A 12 -1.49 -7.43 -3.22
CA GLY A 12 -2.14 -6.86 -2.03
C GLY A 12 -2.95 -7.85 -1.20
N ASN A 13 -3.45 -7.36 -0.05
CA ASN A 13 -4.38 -8.06 0.84
C ASN A 13 -5.84 -8.07 0.33
N SER A 14 -6.14 -7.32 -0.74
CA SER A 14 -7.50 -7.24 -1.32
C SER A 14 -7.52 -7.59 -2.79
N LYS A 15 -6.51 -7.20 -3.52
CA LYS A 15 -6.38 -7.37 -4.98
C LYS A 15 -4.92 -7.56 -5.35
N THR A 16 -4.69 -8.06 -6.55
CA THR A 16 -3.37 -8.21 -7.16
C THR A 16 -3.38 -7.64 -8.55
N ASP A 17 -2.41 -6.81 -8.87
CA ASP A 17 -2.16 -6.30 -10.22
C ASP A 17 -0.92 -6.97 -10.82
N VAL A 18 -1.03 -7.42 -12.07
CA VAL A 18 0.08 -8.00 -12.83
C VAL A 18 0.23 -7.24 -14.14
N ALA A 19 1.44 -6.75 -14.41
CA ALA A 19 1.76 -6.05 -15.64
C ALA A 19 2.92 -6.70 -16.39
N LEU A 20 2.82 -6.75 -17.72
CA LEU A 20 3.91 -7.08 -18.63
C LEU A 20 4.36 -5.82 -19.35
N VAL A 21 5.65 -5.54 -19.32
CA VAL A 21 6.24 -4.30 -19.85
C VAL A 21 7.47 -4.62 -20.68
N ASN A 22 7.65 -3.94 -21.80
CA ASN A 22 8.89 -4.02 -22.58
C ASN A 22 10.04 -3.22 -21.93
N ALA A 23 11.27 -3.51 -22.33
CA ALA A 23 12.44 -2.77 -21.85
C ALA A 23 12.44 -1.26 -22.23
N ASP A 24 11.69 -0.87 -23.26
CA ASP A 24 11.47 0.52 -23.68
C ASP A 24 10.29 1.21 -22.95
N GLY A 25 9.74 0.55 -21.92
CA GLY A 25 8.64 1.07 -21.11
C GLY A 25 7.24 0.92 -21.70
N ALA A 26 7.09 0.26 -22.85
CA ALA A 26 5.77 -0.03 -23.41
C ALA A 26 5.02 -1.05 -22.57
N VAL A 27 3.77 -0.75 -22.24
CA VAL A 27 2.87 -1.66 -21.52
C VAL A 27 2.29 -2.67 -22.52
N LEU A 28 2.47 -3.95 -22.25
CA LEU A 28 1.95 -5.04 -23.08
C LEU A 28 0.61 -5.57 -22.56
N ALA A 29 0.43 -5.62 -21.24
CA ALA A 29 -0.79 -6.03 -20.58
C ALA A 29 -0.83 -5.50 -19.14
N LEU A 30 -2.03 -5.29 -18.62
CA LEU A 30 -2.31 -5.04 -17.21
C LEU A 30 -3.58 -5.79 -16.82
N VAL A 31 -3.47 -6.74 -15.89
CA VAL A 31 -4.60 -7.53 -15.40
C VAL A 31 -4.70 -7.41 -13.88
N ARG A 32 -5.92 -7.52 -13.38
CA ARG A 32 -6.24 -7.48 -11.94
C ARG A 32 -7.02 -8.71 -11.52
N GLY A 33 -6.71 -9.23 -10.35
CA GLY A 33 -7.41 -10.35 -9.74
C GLY A 33 -7.51 -10.29 -8.23
N ALA A 34 -7.78 -11.44 -7.64
CA ALA A 34 -7.93 -11.59 -6.21
C ALA A 34 -6.63 -11.28 -5.43
N LEU A 35 -6.73 -11.21 -4.11
CA LEU A 35 -5.58 -11.06 -3.21
C LEU A 35 -4.53 -12.15 -3.44
N SER A 36 -3.25 -11.80 -3.28
CA SER A 36 -2.12 -12.74 -3.36
C SER A 36 -1.12 -12.56 -2.22
N SER A 37 -1.54 -12.05 -1.07
CA SER A 37 -0.67 -11.94 0.10
C SER A 37 -0.28 -13.33 0.61
N PRO A 38 1.03 -13.65 0.73
CA PRO A 38 1.49 -14.91 1.29
C PRO A 38 1.08 -15.12 2.76
N GLN A 39 0.85 -14.05 3.50
CA GLN A 39 0.36 -14.10 4.87
C GLN A 39 -1.02 -14.77 4.98
N HIS A 40 -1.87 -14.62 3.95
CA HIS A 40 -3.22 -15.20 3.92
C HIS A 40 -3.29 -16.55 3.22
N LEU A 41 -2.50 -16.74 2.16
CA LEU A 41 -2.61 -17.89 1.26
C LEU A 41 -1.44 -18.87 1.35
N GLY A 42 -0.39 -18.54 2.13
CA GLY A 42 0.89 -19.18 2.01
C GLY A 42 1.58 -18.83 0.67
N VAL A 43 2.86 -19.18 0.53
CA VAL A 43 3.64 -18.83 -0.66
C VAL A 43 3.04 -19.47 -1.93
N ASP A 44 2.72 -20.76 -1.88
CA ASP A 44 2.20 -21.48 -3.06
C ASP A 44 0.82 -20.98 -3.48
N GLY A 45 -0.07 -20.69 -2.52
CA GLY A 45 -1.40 -20.15 -2.81
C GLY A 45 -1.32 -18.74 -3.42
N ALA A 46 -0.45 -17.88 -2.88
CA ALA A 46 -0.18 -16.55 -3.42
C ALA A 46 0.34 -16.61 -4.86
N LEU A 47 1.33 -17.47 -5.11
CA LEU A 47 1.91 -17.63 -6.44
C LEU A 47 0.97 -18.32 -7.43
N ALA A 48 0.04 -19.15 -6.99
CA ALA A 48 -1.00 -19.72 -7.87
C ALA A 48 -1.95 -18.62 -8.40
N VAL A 49 -2.30 -17.63 -7.57
CA VAL A 49 -3.06 -16.44 -8.03
C VAL A 49 -2.27 -15.67 -9.05
N VAL A 50 -0.99 -15.36 -8.76
CA VAL A 50 -0.10 -14.63 -9.69
C VAL A 50 0.05 -15.40 -11.02
N GLU A 51 0.20 -16.73 -10.98
CA GLU A 51 0.34 -17.57 -12.18
C GLU A 51 -0.91 -17.52 -13.05
N GLY A 52 -2.11 -17.56 -12.45
CA GLY A 52 -3.36 -17.37 -13.18
C GLY A 52 -3.43 -16.03 -13.91
N LEU A 53 -3.09 -14.94 -13.20
CA LEU A 53 -3.07 -13.59 -13.77
C LEU A 53 -1.96 -13.41 -14.83
N LEU A 54 -0.80 -14.02 -14.61
CA LEU A 54 0.26 -14.04 -15.62
C LEU A 54 -0.20 -14.72 -16.92
N GLY A 55 -0.93 -15.83 -16.81
CA GLY A 55 -1.53 -16.51 -17.96
C GLY A 55 -2.54 -15.62 -18.71
N GLU A 56 -3.30 -14.78 -18.01
CA GLU A 56 -4.19 -13.80 -18.61
C GLU A 56 -3.41 -12.68 -19.30
N ALA A 57 -2.41 -12.10 -18.62
CA ALA A 57 -1.57 -11.05 -19.17
C ALA A 57 -0.82 -11.51 -20.44
N LEU A 58 -0.33 -12.75 -20.47
CA LEU A 58 0.35 -13.31 -21.64
C LEU A 58 -0.60 -13.47 -22.84
N ARG A 59 -1.85 -13.86 -22.60
CA ARG A 59 -2.88 -13.95 -23.67
C ARG A 59 -3.23 -12.56 -24.21
N GLU A 60 -3.39 -11.57 -23.33
CA GLU A 60 -3.65 -10.18 -23.72
C GLU A 60 -2.50 -9.60 -24.52
N ALA A 61 -1.26 -9.82 -24.08
CA ALA A 61 -0.03 -9.40 -24.75
C ALA A 61 0.29 -10.20 -26.02
N GLN A 62 -0.42 -11.28 -26.33
CA GLN A 62 -0.16 -12.20 -27.44
C GLN A 62 1.27 -12.83 -27.40
N LEU A 63 1.77 -13.09 -26.19
CA LEU A 63 3.12 -13.64 -25.95
C LEU A 63 3.17 -15.17 -25.82
N GLY A 64 2.06 -15.86 -26.13
CA GLY A 64 1.96 -17.31 -26.08
C GLY A 64 1.38 -17.85 -24.78
N ASP A 65 1.63 -19.14 -24.47
CA ASP A 65 1.03 -19.89 -23.38
C ASP A 65 1.80 -19.81 -22.04
N GLY A 66 2.90 -19.06 -22.00
CA GLY A 66 3.72 -18.93 -20.80
C GLY A 66 4.65 -20.11 -20.50
N ALA A 67 4.78 -21.06 -21.41
CA ALA A 67 5.74 -22.15 -21.26
C ALA A 67 7.18 -21.62 -21.24
N GLY A 68 7.82 -21.67 -20.07
CA GLY A 68 9.18 -21.20 -19.85
C GLY A 68 9.27 -19.73 -19.45
N ARG A 69 10.44 -19.15 -19.71
CA ARG A 69 10.76 -17.79 -19.29
C ARG A 69 9.99 -16.74 -20.10
N VAL A 70 9.18 -15.92 -19.41
CA VAL A 70 8.26 -14.92 -20.02
C VAL A 70 8.83 -13.49 -19.99
N ALA A 71 9.72 -13.19 -19.03
CA ALA A 71 10.35 -11.88 -18.88
C ALA A 71 11.85 -11.97 -18.63
N HIS A 72 12.56 -10.85 -18.74
CA HIS A 72 13.95 -10.74 -18.30
C HIS A 72 14.01 -10.58 -16.80
N VAL A 73 13.22 -9.67 -16.24
CA VAL A 73 13.13 -9.38 -14.80
C VAL A 73 11.71 -9.64 -14.32
N ALA A 74 11.57 -10.26 -13.13
CA ALA A 74 10.31 -10.29 -12.38
C ALA A 74 10.48 -9.50 -11.09
N THR A 75 9.59 -8.55 -10.85
CA THR A 75 9.49 -7.78 -9.61
C THR A 75 8.17 -8.07 -8.95
N LEU A 76 8.21 -8.73 -7.79
CA LEU A 76 7.03 -9.05 -6.99
C LEU A 76 7.07 -8.25 -5.69
N LEU A 77 6.23 -7.23 -5.59
CA LEU A 77 6.08 -6.39 -4.41
C LEU A 77 4.77 -6.79 -3.75
N MET A 78 4.87 -7.36 -2.54
CA MET A 78 3.73 -8.07 -1.94
C MET A 78 3.49 -7.65 -0.50
N ALA A 79 2.24 -7.37 -0.17
CA ALA A 79 1.81 -7.21 1.22
C ALA A 79 2.04 -8.51 2.01
N GLY A 80 2.51 -8.39 3.26
CA GLY A 80 2.84 -9.54 4.11
C GLY A 80 4.14 -10.24 3.71
N VAL A 81 5.03 -9.54 2.99
CA VAL A 81 6.44 -9.91 2.77
C VAL A 81 7.29 -8.89 3.52
N ASP A 82 7.38 -9.06 4.84
CA ASP A 82 7.93 -8.06 5.75
C ASP A 82 9.35 -8.41 6.23
N PHE A 83 9.72 -9.70 6.18
CA PHE A 83 11.00 -10.20 6.63
C PHE A 83 11.85 -10.76 5.49
N PRO A 84 13.20 -10.68 5.59
CA PRO A 84 14.10 -11.27 4.59
C PRO A 84 13.85 -12.75 4.31
N ALA A 85 13.46 -13.52 5.33
CA ALA A 85 13.14 -14.95 5.16
C ALA A 85 11.87 -15.17 4.30
N GLU A 86 10.89 -14.26 4.35
CA GLU A 86 9.68 -14.31 3.53
C GLU A 86 10.01 -13.91 2.09
N GLU A 87 10.82 -12.87 1.90
CA GLU A 87 11.34 -12.49 0.59
C GLU A 87 12.09 -13.65 -0.08
N ASP A 88 12.98 -14.31 0.65
CA ASP A 88 13.74 -15.46 0.15
C ASP A 88 12.81 -16.63 -0.21
N ALA A 89 11.81 -16.92 0.62
CA ALA A 89 10.87 -18.01 0.36
C ALA A 89 10.07 -17.78 -0.94
N VAL A 90 9.53 -16.57 -1.13
CA VAL A 90 8.81 -16.20 -2.36
C VAL A 90 9.77 -16.19 -3.55
N ARG A 91 10.95 -15.58 -3.43
CA ARG A 91 11.97 -15.52 -4.49
C ARG A 91 12.35 -16.91 -4.99
N VAL A 92 12.70 -17.83 -4.10
CA VAL A 92 13.05 -19.22 -4.45
C VAL A 92 11.90 -19.91 -5.19
N ALA A 93 10.67 -19.73 -4.72
CA ALA A 93 9.49 -20.34 -5.33
C ALA A 93 9.20 -19.77 -6.73
N VAL A 94 9.48 -18.48 -6.98
CA VAL A 94 9.36 -17.85 -8.32
C VAL A 94 10.48 -18.31 -9.23
N GLU A 95 11.71 -18.40 -8.75
CA GLU A 95 12.87 -18.93 -9.50
C GLU A 95 12.63 -20.37 -9.97
N GLN A 96 12.03 -21.22 -9.13
CA GLN A 96 11.66 -22.60 -9.48
C GLN A 96 10.61 -22.65 -10.60
N ARG A 97 9.72 -21.67 -10.69
CA ARG A 97 8.73 -21.55 -11.78
C ARG A 97 9.36 -21.06 -13.09
N GLY A 98 10.54 -20.45 -13.01
CA GLY A 98 11.30 -20.03 -14.19
C GLY A 98 10.69 -18.89 -14.99
N TRP A 99 9.86 -18.04 -14.37
CA TRP A 99 9.16 -16.95 -15.09
C TRP A 99 10.10 -15.89 -15.66
N ALA A 100 11.21 -15.62 -14.98
CA ALA A 100 12.17 -14.59 -15.41
C ALA A 100 13.62 -15.04 -15.28
N GLN A 101 14.55 -14.22 -15.76
CA GLN A 101 15.98 -14.45 -15.63
C GLN A 101 16.50 -13.98 -14.28
N SER A 102 16.02 -12.82 -13.80
CA SER A 102 16.25 -12.34 -12.44
C SER A 102 14.92 -12.08 -11.73
N VAL A 103 14.94 -12.21 -10.40
CA VAL A 103 13.72 -12.12 -9.57
C VAL A 103 14.02 -11.22 -8.37
N HIS A 104 13.23 -10.17 -8.23
CA HIS A 104 13.21 -9.30 -7.07
C HIS A 104 11.89 -9.45 -6.34
N VAL A 105 11.97 -9.66 -5.04
CA VAL A 105 10.81 -9.75 -4.14
C VAL A 105 11.00 -8.78 -3.01
N GLY A 106 9.93 -8.13 -2.59
CA GLY A 106 9.95 -7.22 -1.46
C GLY A 106 8.54 -6.84 -0.98
N ASN A 107 8.50 -6.00 0.04
CA ASN A 107 7.25 -5.44 0.53
C ASN A 107 6.64 -4.43 -0.46
N ASP A 108 5.31 -4.39 -0.53
CA ASP A 108 4.53 -3.52 -1.44
C ASP A 108 4.79 -2.01 -1.23
N THR A 109 5.21 -1.61 -0.03
CA THR A 109 5.53 -0.20 0.27
C THR A 109 6.72 0.32 -0.55
N PHE A 110 7.66 -0.54 -0.96
CA PHE A 110 8.73 -0.15 -1.90
C PHE A 110 8.18 0.24 -3.27
N ALA A 111 7.12 -0.42 -3.72
CA ALA A 111 6.44 -0.03 -4.96
C ALA A 111 5.82 1.36 -4.85
N VAL A 112 5.17 1.66 -3.72
CA VAL A 112 4.61 3.00 -3.47
C VAL A 112 5.71 4.07 -3.51
N LEU A 113 6.85 3.82 -2.85
CA LEU A 113 7.99 4.74 -2.88
C LEU A 113 8.47 4.96 -4.32
N ARG A 114 8.78 3.89 -5.05
CA ARG A 114 9.32 4.02 -6.41
C ARG A 114 8.33 4.62 -7.41
N ALA A 115 7.04 4.35 -7.26
CA ALA A 115 6.00 4.97 -8.07
C ALA A 115 5.90 6.48 -7.82
N GLY A 116 5.99 6.88 -6.56
CA GLY A 116 5.78 8.27 -6.15
C GLY A 116 6.97 9.18 -6.35
N THR A 117 8.23 8.69 -6.42
CA THR A 117 9.42 9.52 -6.62
C THR A 117 10.07 9.30 -7.98
N GLU A 118 10.68 10.35 -8.54
CA GLU A 118 11.53 10.24 -9.72
C GLU A 118 12.98 9.90 -9.36
N LEU A 119 13.41 10.24 -8.14
CA LEU A 119 14.77 10.03 -7.66
C LEU A 119 15.10 8.56 -7.35
N GLY A 120 14.09 7.71 -7.18
CA GLY A 120 14.26 6.31 -6.77
C GLY A 120 14.61 6.11 -5.29
N TRP A 121 14.73 7.20 -4.50
CA TRP A 121 15.02 7.19 -3.07
C TRP A 121 14.16 8.20 -2.31
N GLY A 122 14.05 8.04 -1.01
CA GLY A 122 13.20 8.84 -0.11
C GLY A 122 12.54 7.96 0.94
N VAL A 123 11.42 8.40 1.47
CA VAL A 123 10.62 7.64 2.45
C VAL A 123 9.18 7.54 1.95
N ALA A 124 8.54 6.38 2.11
CA ALA A 124 7.11 6.22 1.92
C ALA A 124 6.47 5.68 3.20
N VAL A 125 5.36 6.29 3.60
CA VAL A 125 4.44 5.77 4.61
C VAL A 125 3.16 5.38 3.91
N THR A 126 2.80 4.11 3.99
CA THR A 126 1.59 3.57 3.38
C THR A 126 0.58 3.24 4.45
N CYS A 127 -0.61 3.84 4.35
CA CYS A 127 -1.71 3.65 5.28
C CYS A 127 -2.94 3.13 4.50
N GLY A 128 -3.10 1.81 4.52
CA GLY A 128 -4.21 1.08 3.90
C GLY A 128 -5.07 0.42 4.97
N ALA A 129 -5.11 -0.92 5.01
CA ALA A 129 -5.72 -1.69 6.10
C ALA A 129 -4.97 -1.45 7.43
N GLY A 130 -3.64 -1.53 7.39
CA GLY A 130 -2.71 -1.17 8.45
C GLY A 130 -1.80 -0.02 8.00
N ILE A 131 -0.68 0.15 8.70
CA ILE A 131 0.35 1.15 8.38
C ILE A 131 1.71 0.48 8.19
N ASN A 132 2.48 0.93 7.22
CA ASN A 132 3.87 0.52 7.02
C ASN A 132 4.72 1.70 6.55
N CYS A 133 6.02 1.59 6.71
CA CYS A 133 6.97 2.60 6.28
C CYS A 133 8.24 1.94 5.73
N VAL A 134 8.71 2.44 4.61
CA VAL A 134 10.03 2.11 4.08
C VAL A 134 10.78 3.38 3.70
N GLY A 135 12.10 3.32 3.80
CA GLY A 135 12.98 4.34 3.26
C GLY A 135 14.06 3.70 2.41
N VAL A 136 14.47 4.41 1.36
CA VAL A 136 15.62 4.08 0.51
C VAL A 136 16.54 5.29 0.49
N GLY A 137 17.80 5.09 0.80
CA GLY A 137 18.83 6.13 0.73
C GLY A 137 19.41 6.26 -0.68
N PRO A 138 20.06 7.39 -1.02
CA PRO A 138 20.74 7.57 -2.30
C PRO A 138 21.93 6.60 -2.48
N ASP A 139 22.40 5.99 -1.40
CA ASP A 139 23.45 4.97 -1.35
C ASP A 139 22.91 3.54 -1.41
N GLY A 140 21.60 3.36 -1.58
CA GLY A 140 20.94 2.06 -1.64
C GLY A 140 20.67 1.41 -0.28
N ARG A 141 21.00 2.06 0.86
CA ARG A 141 20.58 1.56 2.18
C ARG A 141 19.06 1.63 2.32
N HIS A 142 18.49 0.67 3.04
CA HIS A 142 17.06 0.60 3.32
C HIS A 142 16.75 0.79 4.81
N ALA A 143 15.69 1.52 5.11
CA ALA A 143 15.03 1.54 6.41
C ALA A 143 13.69 0.82 6.30
N ARG A 144 13.46 -0.19 7.14
CA ARG A 144 12.26 -1.04 7.14
C ARG A 144 11.71 -1.19 8.54
N PHE A 145 10.43 -1.47 8.63
CA PHE A 145 9.70 -1.77 9.87
C PHE A 145 8.94 -3.08 9.68
N PRO A 146 8.77 -3.89 10.74
CA PRO A 146 8.05 -5.17 10.63
C PRO A 146 6.57 -5.03 10.29
N ALA A 147 5.92 -3.92 10.67
CA ALA A 147 4.52 -3.59 10.37
C ALA A 147 3.51 -4.70 10.77
N LEU A 148 3.70 -5.29 11.96
CA LEU A 148 2.85 -6.36 12.49
C LEU A 148 1.74 -5.84 13.41
N GLY A 149 1.38 -4.57 13.30
CA GLY A 149 0.37 -3.93 14.11
C GLY A 149 0.70 -3.95 15.61
N ALA A 150 -0.23 -4.36 16.43
CA ALA A 150 -0.09 -4.35 17.89
C ALA A 150 1.14 -5.16 18.41
N ILE A 151 1.65 -6.13 17.64
CA ILE A 151 2.82 -6.93 18.02
C ILE A 151 4.10 -6.08 18.02
N THR A 152 4.24 -5.19 17.05
CA THR A 152 5.39 -4.28 16.91
C THR A 152 5.09 -2.86 17.37
N GLY A 153 3.84 -2.62 17.78
CA GLY A 153 3.38 -1.33 18.29
C GLY A 153 3.02 -0.34 17.19
N ASP A 154 2.88 -0.80 15.95
CA ASP A 154 2.41 0.04 14.84
C ASP A 154 0.91 0.29 15.02
N TRP A 155 0.50 1.53 14.88
CA TRP A 155 -0.89 1.92 14.95
C TRP A 155 -1.24 2.82 13.76
N GLY A 156 -2.27 2.47 13.03
CA GLY A 156 -2.73 3.24 11.88
C GLY A 156 -3.39 2.34 10.84
N GLY A 157 -3.86 2.98 9.77
CA GLY A 157 -4.66 2.29 8.77
C GLY A 157 -6.14 2.26 9.13
N GLY A 158 -6.93 1.82 8.17
CA GLY A 158 -8.38 1.82 8.29
C GLY A 158 -8.88 0.94 9.43
N TYR A 159 -8.16 -0.15 9.73
CA TYR A 159 -8.57 -1.07 10.79
C TYR A 159 -8.46 -0.44 12.17
N ASP A 160 -7.34 0.20 12.49
CA ASP A 160 -7.13 0.83 13.80
C ASP A 160 -8.00 2.06 13.97
N LEU A 161 -8.14 2.89 12.92
CA LEU A 161 -9.05 4.02 12.93
C LEU A 161 -10.50 3.57 13.18
N GLY A 162 -10.94 2.52 12.49
CA GLY A 162 -12.28 1.97 12.64
C GLY A 162 -12.51 1.37 14.02
N LEU A 163 -11.57 0.61 14.57
CA LEU A 163 -11.67 0.09 15.94
C LEU A 163 -11.72 1.22 16.99
N ALA A 164 -10.90 2.27 16.80
CA ALA A 164 -10.91 3.42 17.67
C ALA A 164 -12.28 4.13 17.64
N ALA A 165 -12.86 4.29 16.45
CA ALA A 165 -14.19 4.89 16.28
C ALA A 165 -15.30 4.05 16.93
N VAL A 166 -15.29 2.72 16.73
CA VAL A 166 -16.25 1.81 17.39
C VAL A 166 -16.11 1.88 18.90
N SER A 167 -14.87 1.88 19.42
CA SER A 167 -14.59 2.03 20.85
C SER A 167 -15.07 3.37 21.41
N ALA A 168 -14.80 4.47 20.69
CA ALA A 168 -15.24 5.81 21.09
C ALA A 168 -16.76 5.91 21.13
N ALA A 169 -17.46 5.38 20.13
CA ALA A 169 -18.90 5.34 20.06
C ALA A 169 -19.51 4.57 21.25
N ALA A 170 -19.01 3.37 21.55
CA ALA A 170 -19.46 2.55 22.67
C ALA A 170 -19.22 3.23 24.04
N ARG A 171 -18.05 3.88 24.20
CA ARG A 171 -17.70 4.58 25.44
C ARG A 171 -18.51 5.86 25.63
N SER A 172 -18.93 6.51 24.55
CA SER A 172 -19.85 7.66 24.62
C SER A 172 -21.25 7.22 25.05
N GLU A 173 -21.77 6.11 24.50
CA GLU A 173 -23.08 5.55 24.83
C GLU A 173 -23.19 5.15 26.32
N ASP A 174 -22.18 4.44 26.84
CA ASP A 174 -22.20 3.91 28.20
C ASP A 174 -21.64 4.89 29.26
N GLY A 175 -21.21 6.08 28.87
CA GLY A 175 -20.72 7.14 29.76
C GLY A 175 -19.30 6.98 30.26
N ARG A 176 -18.52 6.00 29.77
CA ARG A 176 -17.08 5.83 30.10
C ARG A 176 -16.16 6.80 29.32
N GLY A 177 -16.65 7.41 28.25
CA GLY A 177 -15.93 8.36 27.42
C GLY A 177 -16.68 9.68 27.24
N PRO A 178 -16.02 10.66 26.59
CA PRO A 178 -16.65 11.90 26.19
C PRO A 178 -17.76 11.69 25.17
N ARG A 179 -18.69 12.64 25.07
CA ARG A 179 -19.68 12.66 24.00
C ARG A 179 -19.03 12.89 22.66
N THR A 180 -19.50 12.18 21.64
CA THR A 180 -18.98 12.24 20.28
C THR A 180 -20.08 12.01 19.25
N THR A 181 -19.95 12.61 18.08
CA THR A 181 -20.84 12.34 16.93
C THR A 181 -20.70 10.90 16.42
N LEU A 182 -19.56 10.25 16.69
CA LEU A 182 -19.31 8.85 16.37
C LEU A 182 -20.32 7.90 17.02
N GLU A 183 -20.90 8.27 18.18
CA GLU A 183 -21.97 7.49 18.86
C GLU A 183 -23.14 7.19 17.93
N ARG A 184 -23.46 8.12 17.02
CA ARG A 184 -24.53 7.96 16.03
C ARG A 184 -24.02 7.54 14.67
N ALA A 185 -22.93 8.14 14.21
CA ALA A 185 -22.44 7.96 12.85
C ALA A 185 -21.89 6.53 12.59
N VAL A 186 -21.18 5.95 13.57
CA VAL A 186 -20.57 4.62 13.43
C VAL A 186 -21.62 3.50 13.32
N PRO A 187 -22.63 3.36 14.22
CA PRO A 187 -23.65 2.34 14.03
C PRO A 187 -24.49 2.56 12.78
N ALA A 188 -24.80 3.81 12.42
CA ALA A 188 -25.56 4.13 11.21
C ALA A 188 -24.86 3.64 9.92
N TYR A 189 -23.54 3.63 9.88
CA TYR A 189 -22.76 3.08 8.75
C TYR A 189 -23.04 1.59 8.51
N PHE A 190 -23.36 0.84 9.57
CA PHE A 190 -23.67 -0.59 9.52
C PHE A 190 -25.17 -0.91 9.54
N ASP A 191 -26.02 0.09 9.27
CA ASP A 191 -27.48 -0.05 9.29
C ASP A 191 -28.03 -0.55 10.65
N VAL A 192 -27.38 -0.19 11.76
CA VAL A 192 -27.85 -0.45 13.13
C VAL A 192 -28.04 0.86 13.90
N THR A 193 -28.78 0.81 15.02
CA THR A 193 -29.21 2.04 15.68
C THR A 193 -28.25 2.52 16.75
N THR A 194 -27.59 1.60 17.46
CA THR A 194 -26.78 1.93 18.63
C THR A 194 -25.41 1.28 18.59
N PRO A 195 -24.40 1.86 19.27
CA PRO A 195 -23.10 1.24 19.45
C PRO A 195 -23.17 -0.15 20.10
N SER A 196 -24.06 -0.35 21.06
CA SER A 196 -24.29 -1.65 21.70
C SER A 196 -24.81 -2.69 20.72
N GLU A 197 -25.74 -2.32 19.82
CA GLU A 197 -26.23 -3.21 18.75
C GLU A 197 -25.13 -3.57 17.74
N LEU A 198 -24.27 -2.62 17.39
CA LEU A 198 -23.11 -2.85 16.55
C LEU A 198 -22.13 -3.81 17.23
N ALA A 199 -21.80 -3.57 18.50
CA ALA A 199 -20.89 -4.42 19.27
C ALA A 199 -21.41 -5.87 19.36
N GLU A 200 -22.71 -6.07 19.61
CA GLU A 200 -23.36 -7.38 19.59
C GLU A 200 -23.28 -8.02 18.19
N GLY A 201 -23.54 -7.23 17.14
CA GLY A 201 -23.47 -7.70 15.76
C GLY A 201 -22.08 -8.20 15.37
N ILE A 202 -21.03 -7.48 15.79
CA ILE A 202 -19.64 -7.90 15.57
C ILE A 202 -19.30 -9.13 16.42
N HIS A 203 -19.65 -9.12 17.71
CA HIS A 203 -19.35 -10.22 18.63
C HIS A 203 -20.00 -11.55 18.20
N THR A 204 -21.20 -11.51 17.68
CA THR A 204 -21.92 -12.70 17.21
C THR A 204 -21.59 -13.12 15.78
N GLY A 205 -20.74 -12.36 15.07
CA GLY A 205 -20.39 -12.61 13.67
C GLY A 205 -21.47 -12.25 12.66
N ARG A 206 -22.54 -11.59 13.07
CA ARG A 206 -23.58 -11.03 12.18
C ARG A 206 -23.02 -9.91 11.32
N ILE A 207 -22.08 -9.14 11.86
CA ILE A 207 -21.28 -8.12 11.17
C ILE A 207 -19.83 -8.57 11.20
N ASP A 208 -19.19 -8.69 10.02
CA ASP A 208 -17.77 -9.04 9.96
C ASP A 208 -16.95 -7.90 10.59
N GLN A 209 -16.14 -8.24 11.59
CA GLN A 209 -15.26 -7.29 12.26
C GLN A 209 -14.29 -6.60 11.28
N ARG A 210 -13.89 -7.26 10.21
CA ARG A 210 -12.98 -6.68 9.21
C ARG A 210 -13.57 -5.44 8.53
N ARG A 211 -14.90 -5.32 8.51
CA ARG A 211 -15.58 -4.17 7.93
C ARG A 211 -15.34 -2.85 8.68
N VAL A 212 -14.80 -2.88 9.90
CA VAL A 212 -14.43 -1.63 10.61
C VAL A 212 -13.44 -0.78 9.82
N ILE A 213 -12.66 -1.39 8.92
CA ILE A 213 -11.74 -0.68 8.01
C ILE A 213 -12.48 0.36 7.15
N GLU A 214 -13.74 0.10 6.81
CA GLU A 214 -14.58 0.95 5.98
C GLU A 214 -14.94 2.28 6.68
N LEU A 215 -14.71 2.38 7.99
CA LEU A 215 -15.00 3.57 8.80
C LEU A 215 -13.94 4.68 8.66
N ALA A 216 -12.78 4.42 8.08
CA ALA A 216 -11.70 5.41 8.02
C ALA A 216 -12.13 6.74 7.36
N PRO A 217 -12.85 6.76 6.21
CA PRO A 217 -13.34 8.00 5.61
C PRO A 217 -14.35 8.74 6.51
N LEU A 218 -15.19 8.00 7.24
CA LEU A 218 -16.14 8.59 8.19
C LEU A 218 -15.40 9.27 9.35
N VAL A 219 -14.39 8.62 9.93
CA VAL A 219 -13.59 9.19 11.02
C VAL A 219 -12.88 10.47 10.59
N LEU A 220 -12.30 10.47 9.38
CA LEU A 220 -11.64 11.64 8.79
C LEU A 220 -12.63 12.79 8.58
N ALA A 221 -13.85 12.49 8.12
CA ALA A 221 -14.89 13.51 7.91
C ALA A 221 -15.40 14.10 9.23
N GLU A 222 -15.67 13.25 10.24
CA GLU A 222 -16.16 13.69 11.56
C GLU A 222 -15.13 14.52 12.34
N ALA A 223 -13.83 14.34 12.06
CA ALA A 223 -12.74 15.05 12.76
C ALA A 223 -12.79 16.58 12.60
N ALA A 224 -13.51 17.09 11.62
CA ALA A 224 -13.66 18.53 11.43
C ALA A 224 -14.48 19.20 12.53
N ASP A 225 -15.49 18.48 13.06
CA ASP A 225 -16.49 19.04 14.01
C ASP A 225 -16.57 18.26 15.33
N ASP A 226 -15.82 17.15 15.47
CA ASP A 226 -15.83 16.29 16.65
C ASP A 226 -14.44 16.11 17.25
N ALA A 227 -14.27 16.52 18.50
CA ALA A 227 -12.98 16.49 19.19
C ALA A 227 -12.43 15.06 19.37
N VAL A 228 -13.29 14.06 19.55
CA VAL A 228 -12.88 12.66 19.74
C VAL A 228 -12.38 12.08 18.41
N ALA A 229 -13.08 12.35 17.32
CA ALA A 229 -12.63 11.96 15.99
C ALA A 229 -11.31 12.69 15.62
N ALA A 230 -11.19 13.98 15.96
CA ALA A 230 -9.96 14.74 15.78
C ALA A 230 -8.77 14.15 16.55
N GLU A 231 -8.97 13.69 17.79
CA GLU A 231 -7.92 13.00 18.56
C GLU A 231 -7.45 11.69 17.88
N ILE A 232 -8.39 10.92 17.30
CA ILE A 232 -8.05 9.69 16.54
C ILE A 232 -7.19 10.06 15.32
N VAL A 233 -7.57 11.07 14.56
CA VAL A 233 -6.83 11.55 13.39
C VAL A 233 -5.46 12.14 13.77
N GLN A 234 -5.38 12.87 14.88
CA GLN A 234 -4.12 13.39 15.40
C GLN A 234 -3.17 12.27 15.86
N HIS A 235 -3.69 11.18 16.40
CA HIS A 235 -2.89 9.99 16.72
C HIS A 235 -2.31 9.39 15.45
N LEU A 236 -3.11 9.22 14.38
CA LEU A 236 -2.60 8.78 13.08
C LEU A 236 -1.47 9.68 12.58
N ALA A 237 -1.64 11.01 12.64
CA ALA A 237 -0.58 11.94 12.23
C ALA A 237 0.72 11.71 13.02
N SER A 238 0.60 11.47 14.32
CA SER A 238 1.74 11.24 15.20
C SER A 238 2.49 9.95 14.85
N GLU A 239 1.78 8.88 14.52
CA GLU A 239 2.37 7.60 14.10
C GLU A 239 3.07 7.71 12.73
N VAL A 240 2.43 8.37 11.75
CA VAL A 240 3.06 8.66 10.45
C VAL A 240 4.37 9.43 10.63
N VAL A 241 4.35 10.48 11.47
CA VAL A 241 5.56 11.27 11.79
C VAL A 241 6.62 10.42 12.48
N ALA A 242 6.23 9.55 13.42
CA ALA A 242 7.16 8.70 14.15
C ALA A 242 7.89 7.73 13.21
N LEU A 243 7.17 7.03 12.35
CA LEU A 243 7.72 6.09 11.37
C LEU A 243 8.66 6.80 10.38
N ALA A 244 8.19 7.87 9.73
CA ALA A 244 8.98 8.58 8.73
C ALA A 244 10.24 9.21 9.34
N ARG A 245 10.14 9.83 10.53
CA ARG A 245 11.28 10.38 11.26
C ARG A 245 12.35 9.33 11.57
N VAL A 246 11.93 8.13 12.00
CA VAL A 246 12.87 7.04 12.29
C VAL A 246 13.54 6.55 11.01
N ALA A 247 12.79 6.42 9.90
CA ALA A 247 13.36 6.06 8.60
C ALA A 247 14.40 7.09 8.13
N LEU A 248 14.07 8.38 8.17
CA LEU A 248 14.98 9.47 7.84
C LEU A 248 16.25 9.46 8.71
N THR A 249 16.09 9.18 10.01
CA THR A 249 17.24 9.10 10.94
C THR A 249 18.15 7.93 10.64
N ARG A 250 17.58 6.72 10.39
CA ARG A 250 18.34 5.51 10.04
C ARG A 250 19.14 5.67 8.75
N LEU A 251 18.61 6.45 7.81
CA LEU A 251 19.22 6.72 6.51
C LEU A 251 20.11 7.97 6.51
N GLU A 252 20.22 8.69 7.65
CA GLU A 252 20.99 9.92 7.78
C GLU A 252 20.51 11.05 6.85
N LEU A 253 19.19 11.09 6.56
CA LEU A 253 18.56 12.04 5.62
C LEU A 253 17.89 13.24 6.31
N THR A 254 18.03 13.41 7.61
CA THR A 254 17.32 14.46 8.36
C THR A 254 17.72 15.89 7.96
N GLN A 255 18.88 16.09 7.35
CA GLN A 255 19.36 17.41 6.89
C GLN A 255 19.31 17.56 5.36
N GLU A 256 19.01 16.49 4.65
CA GLU A 256 18.98 16.47 3.19
C GLU A 256 17.60 16.90 2.65
N PRO A 257 17.55 17.49 1.45
CA PRO A 257 16.29 17.61 0.72
C PRO A 257 15.77 16.22 0.36
N VAL A 258 14.69 15.80 0.98
CA VAL A 258 14.14 14.45 0.81
C VAL A 258 12.61 14.48 0.71
N GLU A 259 12.06 13.59 -0.12
CA GLU A 259 10.63 13.38 -0.20
C GLU A 259 10.13 12.35 0.82
N VAL A 260 9.04 12.67 1.50
CA VAL A 260 8.21 11.73 2.26
C VAL A 260 6.87 11.59 1.57
N LEU A 261 6.62 10.42 1.03
CA LEU A 261 5.41 10.09 0.28
C LEU A 261 4.38 9.46 1.20
N LEU A 262 3.14 9.93 1.08
CA LEU A 262 2.00 9.41 1.83
C LEU A 262 1.11 8.64 0.87
N GLY A 263 1.06 7.31 1.04
CA GLY A 263 0.31 6.41 0.15
C GLY A 263 -0.71 5.55 0.91
N GLY A 264 -1.41 4.70 0.14
CA GLY A 264 -2.49 3.86 0.66
C GLY A 264 -3.81 4.61 0.79
N GLY A 265 -4.93 3.87 0.85
CA GLY A 265 -6.29 4.42 0.75
C GLY A 265 -6.67 5.47 1.80
N VAL A 266 -5.95 5.52 2.93
CA VAL A 266 -6.20 6.53 3.98
C VAL A 266 -5.39 7.81 3.74
N LEU A 267 -4.19 7.74 3.13
CA LEU A 267 -3.28 8.87 3.00
C LEU A 267 -3.06 9.36 1.56
N GLN A 268 -3.46 8.61 0.54
CA GLN A 268 -3.17 8.98 -0.87
C GLN A 268 -3.80 10.29 -1.32
N ASP A 269 -4.95 10.67 -0.72
CA ASP A 269 -5.69 11.88 -1.02
C ASP A 269 -5.77 12.81 0.20
N VAL A 270 -4.86 12.62 1.18
CA VAL A 270 -4.85 13.42 2.41
C VAL A 270 -4.58 14.89 2.10
N ASP A 271 -5.37 15.75 2.70
CA ASP A 271 -5.26 17.21 2.62
C ASP A 271 -5.52 17.87 4.00
N GLY A 272 -5.72 19.17 4.02
CA GLY A 272 -6.16 19.92 5.19
C GLY A 272 -5.29 19.69 6.43
N ASP A 273 -5.96 19.52 7.57
CA ASP A 273 -5.32 19.51 8.90
C ASP A 273 -4.44 18.28 9.14
N LEU A 274 -4.81 17.12 8.61
CA LEU A 274 -4.00 15.90 8.76
C LEU A 274 -2.67 16.04 8.01
N LEU A 275 -2.69 16.51 6.76
CA LEU A 275 -1.46 16.75 5.99
C LEU A 275 -0.59 17.83 6.66
N ALA A 276 -1.21 18.92 7.15
CA ALA A 276 -0.52 20.00 7.84
C ALA A 276 0.13 19.52 9.15
N ALA A 277 -0.55 18.65 9.91
CA ALA A 277 -0.01 18.07 11.13
C ALA A 277 1.20 17.16 10.85
N ILE A 278 1.12 16.32 9.81
CA ILE A 278 2.23 15.46 9.39
C ILE A 278 3.43 16.31 8.90
N ASP A 279 3.20 17.26 8.00
CA ASP A 279 4.27 18.14 7.48
C ASP A 279 4.95 18.91 8.59
N SER A 280 4.16 19.56 9.47
CA SER A 280 4.69 20.29 10.62
C SER A 280 5.49 19.40 11.57
N GLY A 281 4.98 18.17 11.83
CA GLY A 281 5.67 17.21 12.68
C GLY A 281 7.01 16.77 12.10
N LEU A 282 7.07 16.48 10.81
CA LEU A 282 8.29 16.05 10.13
C LEU A 282 9.31 17.15 9.96
N ARG A 283 8.90 18.40 9.66
CA ARG A 283 9.82 19.57 9.56
C ARG A 283 10.54 19.87 10.85
N LYS A 284 10.02 19.53 12.01
CA LYS A 284 10.73 19.66 13.28
C LYS A 284 11.99 18.78 13.36
N ALA A 285 11.96 17.62 12.70
CA ALA A 285 13.08 16.67 12.71
C ALA A 285 13.92 16.73 11.42
N ALA A 286 13.31 17.12 10.29
CA ALA A 286 13.92 17.22 8.98
C ALA A 286 13.43 18.50 8.28
N PRO A 287 14.09 19.66 8.50
CA PRO A 287 13.61 20.96 8.02
C PRO A 287 13.47 21.07 6.48
N ASN A 288 14.23 20.27 5.74
CA ASN A 288 14.27 20.28 4.27
C ASN A 288 13.35 19.22 3.64
N VAL A 289 12.51 18.55 4.45
CA VAL A 289 11.59 17.52 3.95
C VAL A 289 10.50 18.13 3.08
N THR A 290 10.13 17.41 2.02
CA THR A 290 8.93 17.66 1.24
C THR A 290 7.95 16.52 1.48
N VAL A 291 6.82 16.80 2.12
CA VAL A 291 5.76 15.83 2.39
C VAL A 291 4.68 15.96 1.34
N ARG A 292 4.31 14.86 0.70
CA ARG A 292 3.20 14.89 -0.28
C ARG A 292 2.46 13.56 -0.38
N PRO A 293 1.15 13.61 -0.57
CA PRO A 293 0.36 12.45 -0.96
C PRO A 293 0.81 11.89 -2.31
N THR A 294 0.61 10.60 -2.52
CA THR A 294 0.80 9.95 -3.81
C THR A 294 -0.35 9.00 -4.12
N ALA A 295 -1.01 9.29 -5.24
CA ALA A 295 -2.02 8.43 -5.84
C ALA A 295 -1.44 7.52 -6.94
N SER A 296 -0.11 7.51 -7.11
CA SER A 296 0.55 6.64 -8.09
C SER A 296 0.30 5.18 -7.74
N ALA A 297 -0.19 4.42 -8.70
CA ALA A 297 -0.46 3.00 -8.51
C ALA A 297 0.84 2.24 -8.19
N ALA A 298 0.83 1.37 -7.18
CA ALA A 298 2.00 0.61 -6.74
C ALA A 298 2.57 -0.28 -7.87
N ILE A 299 1.70 -0.82 -8.74
CA ILE A 299 2.14 -1.60 -9.91
C ILE A 299 3.09 -0.81 -10.83
N VAL A 300 2.94 0.52 -10.92
CA VAL A 300 3.88 1.38 -11.67
C VAL A 300 5.26 1.34 -11.02
N GLY A 301 5.31 1.39 -9.69
CA GLY A 301 6.57 1.28 -8.95
C GLY A 301 7.25 -0.08 -9.09
N ALA A 302 6.47 -1.17 -9.01
CA ALA A 302 6.97 -2.51 -9.25
C ALA A 302 7.59 -2.64 -10.66
N ALA A 303 6.90 -2.11 -11.68
CA ALA A 303 7.41 -2.12 -13.05
C ALA A 303 8.66 -1.23 -13.23
N LEU A 304 8.71 -0.06 -12.57
CA LEU A 304 9.89 0.82 -12.59
C LEU A 304 11.11 0.16 -11.95
N LEU A 305 10.95 -0.56 -10.84
CA LEU A 305 12.07 -1.31 -10.23
C LEU A 305 12.63 -2.36 -11.20
N GLY A 306 11.76 -3.01 -11.98
CA GLY A 306 12.21 -3.91 -13.03
C GLY A 306 12.94 -3.20 -14.18
N LEU A 307 12.52 -2.00 -14.57
CA LEU A 307 13.22 -1.17 -15.56
C LEU A 307 14.56 -0.64 -15.02
N ASP A 308 14.64 -0.34 -13.71
CA ASP A 308 15.91 0.05 -13.06
C ASP A 308 16.95 -1.08 -13.14
N GLU A 309 16.54 -2.33 -12.90
CA GLU A 309 17.40 -3.52 -13.05
C GLU A 309 17.86 -3.74 -14.52
N LEU A 310 17.02 -3.37 -15.48
CA LEU A 310 17.38 -3.40 -16.91
C LEU A 310 18.20 -2.19 -17.34
N GLU A 311 18.56 -1.30 -16.42
CA GLU A 311 19.25 -0.04 -16.70
C GLU A 311 18.53 0.79 -17.79
N ALA A 312 17.18 0.73 -17.81
CA ALA A 312 16.36 1.43 -18.79
C ALA A 312 16.43 2.95 -18.60
N GLY A 313 16.61 3.67 -19.69
CA GLY A 313 16.76 5.13 -19.65
C GLY A 313 15.49 5.88 -19.24
N PRO A 314 15.63 7.21 -18.98
CA PRO A 314 14.52 8.06 -18.51
C PRO A 314 13.31 8.07 -19.45
N GLU A 315 13.51 7.92 -20.76
CA GLU A 315 12.43 7.88 -21.75
C GLU A 315 11.52 6.66 -21.55
N ALA A 316 12.12 5.48 -21.29
CA ALA A 316 11.39 4.26 -21.00
C ALA A 316 10.59 4.39 -19.70
N GLN A 317 11.20 4.93 -18.65
CA GLN A 317 10.52 5.17 -17.37
C GLN A 317 9.35 6.18 -17.52
N ALA A 318 9.56 7.27 -18.25
CA ALA A 318 8.51 8.24 -18.52
C ALA A 318 7.36 7.65 -19.35
N ARG A 319 7.67 6.81 -20.34
CA ARG A 319 6.68 6.08 -21.12
C ARG A 319 5.87 5.15 -20.24
N LEU A 320 6.54 4.33 -19.42
CA LEU A 320 5.89 3.43 -18.48
C LEU A 320 4.90 4.17 -17.56
N ARG A 321 5.33 5.25 -16.93
CA ARG A 321 4.47 6.05 -16.03
C ARG A 321 3.20 6.51 -16.75
N ARG A 322 3.30 7.00 -17.97
CA ARG A 322 2.13 7.46 -18.74
C ARG A 322 1.21 6.29 -19.12
N GLU A 323 1.76 5.24 -19.73
CA GLU A 323 0.96 4.14 -20.28
C GLU A 323 0.34 3.29 -19.16
N LEU A 324 1.13 2.88 -18.16
CA LEU A 324 0.63 2.05 -17.06
C LEU A 324 -0.29 2.83 -16.12
N GLY A 325 0.00 4.12 -15.86
CA GLY A 325 -0.88 4.98 -15.09
C GLY A 325 -2.23 5.19 -15.76
N ALA A 326 -2.25 5.36 -17.09
CA ALA A 326 -3.49 5.47 -17.85
C ALA A 326 -4.30 4.15 -17.87
N ALA A 327 -3.63 3.02 -18.07
CA ALA A 327 -4.25 1.69 -18.04
C ALA A 327 -4.85 1.39 -16.66
N PHE A 328 -4.12 1.67 -15.58
CA PHE A 328 -4.59 1.51 -14.22
C PHE A 328 -5.83 2.38 -13.94
N SER A 329 -5.80 3.65 -14.33
CA SER A 329 -6.94 4.57 -14.15
C SER A 329 -8.18 4.10 -14.91
N GLN A 330 -8.02 3.46 -16.06
CA GLN A 330 -9.13 2.86 -16.81
C GLN A 330 -9.70 1.64 -16.07
N LEU A 331 -8.84 0.79 -15.53
CA LEU A 331 -9.22 -0.41 -14.78
C LEU A 331 -10.00 -0.05 -13.50
N GLU A 332 -9.58 0.98 -12.77
CA GLU A 332 -10.30 1.49 -11.59
C GLU A 332 -11.71 2.01 -11.95
N ARG A 333 -11.86 2.73 -13.06
CA ARG A 333 -13.18 3.22 -13.51
C ARG A 333 -14.16 2.09 -13.83
N VAL A 334 -13.67 1.00 -14.43
CA VAL A 334 -14.52 -0.16 -14.76
C VAL A 334 -14.96 -0.88 -13.48
N ALA A 335 -14.08 -1.02 -12.50
CA ALA A 335 -14.38 -1.66 -11.22
C ALA A 335 -15.40 -0.87 -10.36
N THR A 336 -15.53 0.45 -10.56
CA THR A 336 -16.44 1.31 -9.78
C THR A 336 -17.87 1.31 -10.38
N VAL A 337 -18.05 0.87 -11.61
CA VAL A 337 -19.35 0.90 -12.34
C VAL A 337 -20.05 -0.48 -12.34
N GLY A 338 -19.37 -1.56 -11.95
CA GLY A 338 -19.89 -2.93 -11.84
C GLY A 338 -20.19 -3.32 -10.42
#